data_1b91523318df4d4a6230fd6fbbd8f46e
#
_entry.id   1b91523318df4d4a6230fd6fbbd8f46e
#
_cell.length_a   1.000
_cell.length_b   1.000
_cell.length_c   1.000
_cell.angle_alpha   90.00
_cell.angle_beta   90.00
_cell.angle_gamma   90.00
#
_symmetry.space_group_name_H-M   'P 1'
#
loop_
_entity.id
_entity.type
_entity.pdbx_description
1 polymer ?
#
loop_
_entity_poly.entity_id
_entity_poly.type
_entity_poly.pdbx_seq_one_letter_code
_entity_poly.pdbx_strand_id
1 'polypeptide(L)'
;MSETPVNKLMLSMGVPMIISMVLQALYNIVDSAFVSNMKENGEAALNALTLAFPVQMLMVAVSIGTGVGMNALLAKSLGQGDKERAAKIAGNAEFLAAVIYLLCLLFGIFGVKAYISSQTSNPVISQMAVNYLRICCTMSVGIVFFSIFEKLLQATGLSLYSTIAQISGAVINMILDPILIYGLFGIPKLGVEGAAYATIIGQIASFLIAMLFHLRKNTSVANGLKYMRPSLRIIGAIYSIGFPAIIAQALMSVMTYGLNIILGHVSESMVTAYGLYYKIQQFILFAAFGLRDAITPIVSFSHGMGSKERVRSGIKYGMMYTLIIMAVGLIALELFASPLARVFGLSGETQSLCISAIRIISISFIFAGMNIAFQGIFQALDSGPQSLVISVLRQFILVLPVAYGFSLLAKRSMDNAWTIWLTFIIAELVSAVISVIFMRGVNKKKIEIL
;
A
#
# COMPACT_ATOMS: atom_id res chain seq x y z
N MET A 1 -0.96 -15.80 19.88
CA MET A 1 -0.39 -16.30 18.61
C MET A 1 0.24 -17.70 18.75
N SER A 2 0.90 -18.03 19.87
CA SER A 2 1.59 -19.33 20.06
C SER A 2 0.68 -20.55 20.04
N GLU A 3 -0.49 -20.49 20.66
CA GLU A 3 -1.40 -21.61 20.86
C GLU A 3 -2.36 -21.87 19.70
N THR A 4 -2.64 -20.84 18.92
CA THR A 4 -3.60 -20.94 17.81
C THR A 4 -2.98 -21.68 16.62
N PRO A 5 -3.68 -22.66 16.00
CA PRO A 5 -3.23 -23.28 14.76
C PRO A 5 -3.03 -22.23 13.65
N VAL A 6 -1.94 -22.38 12.88
CA VAL A 6 -1.48 -21.34 11.94
C VAL A 6 -2.51 -21.04 10.85
N ASN A 7 -3.25 -22.04 10.38
CA ASN A 7 -4.33 -21.83 9.40
C ASN A 7 -5.46 -20.95 9.95
N LYS A 8 -5.90 -21.17 11.19
CA LYS A 8 -6.91 -20.36 11.87
C LYS A 8 -6.38 -18.95 12.16
N LEU A 9 -5.11 -18.86 12.59
CA LEU A 9 -4.44 -17.59 12.83
C LEU A 9 -4.34 -16.75 11.56
N MET A 10 -3.99 -17.38 10.41
CA MET A 10 -3.91 -16.72 9.12
C MET A 10 -5.27 -16.15 8.69
N LEU A 11 -6.37 -16.84 8.94
CA LEU A 11 -7.72 -16.35 8.64
C LEU A 11 -8.16 -15.27 9.62
N SER A 12 -7.96 -15.46 10.93
CA SER A 12 -8.39 -14.49 11.95
C SER A 12 -7.66 -13.15 11.86
N MET A 13 -6.42 -13.15 11.39
CA MET A 13 -5.66 -11.93 11.14
C MET A 13 -5.83 -11.42 9.71
N GLY A 14 -5.84 -12.32 8.73
CA GLY A 14 -5.86 -11.97 7.32
C GLY A 14 -7.20 -11.39 6.88
N VAL A 15 -8.34 -11.96 7.31
CA VAL A 15 -9.66 -11.46 6.90
C VAL A 15 -9.89 -10.00 7.31
N PRO A 16 -9.64 -9.58 8.56
CA PRO A 16 -9.72 -8.16 8.90
C PRO A 16 -8.80 -7.27 8.06
N MET A 17 -7.56 -7.70 7.83
CA MET A 17 -6.61 -6.93 7.03
C MET A 17 -7.02 -6.82 5.55
N ILE A 18 -7.59 -7.88 4.97
CA ILE A 18 -8.16 -7.84 3.62
C ILE A 18 -9.30 -6.83 3.54
N ILE A 19 -10.24 -6.88 4.50
CA ILE A 19 -11.37 -5.94 4.56
C ILE A 19 -10.84 -4.50 4.66
N SER A 20 -9.86 -4.26 5.52
CA SER A 20 -9.22 -2.97 5.70
C SER A 20 -8.65 -2.42 4.39
N MET A 21 -7.87 -3.21 3.67
CA MET A 21 -7.24 -2.82 2.40
C MET A 21 -8.26 -2.59 1.28
N VAL A 22 -9.28 -3.46 1.16
CA VAL A 22 -10.34 -3.30 0.16
C VAL A 22 -11.16 -2.03 0.42
N LEU A 23 -11.48 -1.74 1.68
CA LEU A 23 -12.19 -0.52 2.04
C LEU A 23 -11.33 0.74 1.83
N GLN A 24 -10.01 0.64 1.99
CA GLN A 24 -9.11 1.73 1.64
C GLN A 24 -9.12 2.02 0.13
N ALA A 25 -9.19 1.00 -0.71
CA ALA A 25 -9.34 1.19 -2.15
C ALA A 25 -10.66 1.91 -2.49
N LEU A 26 -11.75 1.50 -1.85
CA LEU A 26 -13.06 2.14 -2.04
C LEU A 26 -13.05 3.60 -1.58
N TYR A 27 -12.50 3.87 -0.41
CA TYR A 27 -12.36 5.21 0.13
C TYR A 27 -11.62 6.15 -0.83
N ASN A 28 -10.49 5.73 -1.39
CA ASN A 28 -9.70 6.55 -2.33
C ASN A 28 -10.51 6.93 -3.59
N ILE A 29 -11.40 6.04 -4.05
CA ILE A 29 -12.28 6.32 -5.19
C ILE A 29 -13.36 7.34 -4.81
N VAL A 30 -13.97 7.17 -3.64
CA VAL A 30 -15.04 8.07 -3.14
C VAL A 30 -14.51 9.48 -2.91
N ASP A 31 -13.36 9.64 -2.26
CA ASP A 31 -12.71 10.93 -2.04
C ASP A 31 -12.43 11.66 -3.36
N SER A 32 -11.81 10.97 -4.33
CA SER A 32 -11.56 11.53 -5.66
C SER A 32 -12.85 11.93 -6.38
N ALA A 33 -13.94 11.18 -6.20
CA ALA A 33 -15.23 11.49 -6.80
C ALA A 33 -15.85 12.76 -6.20
N PHE A 34 -15.76 12.99 -4.90
CA PHE A 34 -16.24 14.23 -4.29
C PHE A 34 -15.49 15.45 -4.79
N VAL A 35 -14.16 15.38 -4.91
CA VAL A 35 -13.36 16.51 -5.40
C VAL A 35 -13.62 16.78 -6.87
N SER A 36 -13.71 15.77 -7.73
CA SER A 36 -13.95 15.94 -9.16
C SER A 36 -15.34 16.50 -9.48
N ASN A 37 -16.33 16.30 -8.62
CA ASN A 37 -17.70 16.77 -8.79
C ASN A 37 -17.94 18.18 -8.19
N MET A 38 -16.90 18.92 -7.83
CA MET A 38 -17.04 20.31 -7.41
C MET A 38 -17.60 21.15 -8.55
N LYS A 39 -18.65 21.96 -8.29
CA LYS A 39 -19.31 22.80 -9.30
C LYS A 39 -18.39 23.89 -9.89
N GLU A 40 -17.45 24.38 -9.10
CA GLU A 40 -16.48 25.41 -9.49
C GLU A 40 -15.07 24.85 -9.36
N ASN A 41 -14.27 24.98 -10.43
CA ASN A 41 -12.87 24.57 -10.45
C ASN A 41 -12.62 23.07 -10.14
N GLY A 42 -13.57 22.16 -10.35
CA GLY A 42 -13.40 20.72 -10.06
C GLY A 42 -12.22 20.11 -10.82
N GLU A 43 -12.02 20.50 -12.08
CA GLU A 43 -10.86 20.05 -12.87
C GLU A 43 -9.54 20.61 -12.32
N ALA A 44 -9.50 21.91 -11.96
CA ALA A 44 -8.32 22.52 -11.35
C ALA A 44 -8.02 21.89 -9.97
N ALA A 45 -9.05 21.56 -9.20
CA ALA A 45 -8.94 20.87 -7.92
C ALA A 45 -8.34 19.46 -8.09
N LEU A 46 -8.82 18.71 -9.08
CA LEU A 46 -8.28 17.38 -9.38
C LEU A 46 -6.81 17.44 -9.82
N ASN A 47 -6.47 18.45 -10.63
CA ASN A 47 -5.08 18.70 -11.01
C ASN A 47 -4.20 19.05 -9.79
N ALA A 48 -4.71 19.86 -8.86
CA ALA A 48 -4.00 20.21 -7.63
C ALA A 48 -3.72 18.97 -6.77
N LEU A 49 -4.68 18.05 -6.61
CA LEU A 49 -4.49 16.77 -5.92
C LEU A 49 -3.44 15.91 -6.62
N THR A 50 -3.48 15.87 -7.96
CA THR A 50 -2.51 15.10 -8.76
C THR A 50 -1.08 15.59 -8.55
N LEU A 51 -0.87 16.92 -8.46
CA LEU A 51 0.44 17.50 -8.17
C LEU A 51 0.91 17.22 -6.73
N ALA A 52 -0.01 17.13 -5.76
CA ALA A 52 0.28 16.82 -4.38
C ALA A 52 0.59 15.32 -4.14
N PHE A 53 0.04 14.45 -4.99
CA PHE A 53 0.06 12.99 -4.83
C PHE A 53 1.45 12.38 -4.65
N PRO A 54 2.52 12.75 -5.40
CA PRO A 54 3.85 12.15 -5.21
C PRO A 54 4.41 12.37 -3.81
N VAL A 55 4.23 13.54 -3.22
CA VAL A 55 4.70 13.83 -1.86
C VAL A 55 3.90 13.05 -0.83
N GLN A 56 2.57 12.99 -0.99
CA GLN A 56 1.72 12.17 -0.12
C GLN A 56 2.11 10.69 -0.18
N MET A 57 2.35 10.16 -1.40
CA MET A 57 2.79 8.78 -1.57
C MET A 57 4.14 8.51 -0.92
N LEU A 58 5.09 9.44 -1.00
CA LEU A 58 6.38 9.30 -0.33
C LEU A 58 6.21 9.28 1.20
N MET A 59 5.39 10.19 1.73
CA MET A 59 5.08 10.25 3.17
C MET A 59 4.43 8.94 3.68
N VAL A 60 3.47 8.43 2.93
CA VAL A 60 2.81 7.15 3.23
C VAL A 60 3.80 5.98 3.11
N ALA A 61 4.62 5.96 2.05
CA ALA A 61 5.61 4.90 1.84
C ALA A 61 6.62 4.82 2.98
N VAL A 62 7.16 5.96 3.43
CA VAL A 62 8.11 6.01 4.54
C VAL A 62 7.46 5.55 5.85
N SER A 63 6.22 5.98 6.13
CA SER A 63 5.49 5.61 7.34
C SER A 63 5.15 4.12 7.37
N ILE A 64 4.58 3.59 6.28
CA ILE A 64 4.23 2.16 6.17
C ILE A 64 5.48 1.29 6.19
N GLY A 65 6.54 1.66 5.44
CA GLY A 65 7.75 0.87 5.40
C GLY A 65 8.46 0.80 6.76
N THR A 66 8.51 1.90 7.51
CA THR A 66 9.00 1.91 8.90
C THR A 66 8.15 0.99 9.78
N GLY A 67 6.83 1.04 9.63
CA GLY A 67 5.90 0.15 10.33
C GLY A 67 6.09 -1.33 9.97
N VAL A 68 6.33 -1.67 8.71
CA VAL A 68 6.60 -3.05 8.25
C VAL A 68 7.89 -3.59 8.87
N GLY A 69 8.96 -2.81 8.88
CA GLY A 69 10.22 -3.20 9.53
C GLY A 69 10.06 -3.43 11.03
N MET A 70 9.37 -2.54 11.71
CA MET A 70 9.02 -2.68 13.13
C MET A 70 8.15 -3.93 13.35
N ASN A 71 7.12 -4.15 12.54
CA ASN A 71 6.19 -5.28 12.67
C ASN A 71 6.92 -6.64 12.65
N ALA A 72 7.79 -6.85 11.66
CA ALA A 72 8.55 -8.10 11.53
C ALA A 72 9.48 -8.32 12.74
N LEU A 73 10.25 -7.31 13.15
CA LEU A 73 11.17 -7.41 14.28
C LEU A 73 10.45 -7.58 15.61
N LEU A 74 9.35 -6.86 15.82
CA LEU A 74 8.53 -6.95 17.02
C LEU A 74 7.93 -8.35 17.16
N ALA A 75 7.29 -8.85 16.11
CA ALA A 75 6.70 -10.19 16.11
C ALA A 75 7.75 -11.27 16.39
N LYS A 76 8.94 -11.16 15.78
CA LYS A 76 10.07 -12.06 16.04
C LYS A 76 10.51 -12.02 17.50
N SER A 77 10.69 -10.82 18.08
CA SER A 77 11.10 -10.67 19.49
C SER A 77 10.06 -11.21 20.45
N LEU A 78 8.77 -11.04 20.15
CA LEU A 78 7.69 -11.67 20.94
C LEU A 78 7.70 -13.19 20.82
N GLY A 79 8.01 -13.74 19.64
CA GLY A 79 8.19 -15.18 19.44
C GLY A 79 9.36 -15.75 20.26
N GLN A 80 10.43 -14.98 20.42
CA GLN A 80 11.59 -15.31 21.28
C GLN A 80 11.28 -15.16 22.78
N GLY A 81 10.14 -14.61 23.16
CA GLY A 81 9.81 -14.30 24.55
C GLY A 81 10.52 -13.07 25.12
N ASP A 82 11.27 -12.33 24.30
CA ASP A 82 12.00 -11.11 24.70
C ASP A 82 11.10 -9.89 24.68
N LYS A 83 10.32 -9.74 25.74
CA LYS A 83 9.37 -8.61 25.91
C LYS A 83 10.07 -7.26 26.02
N GLU A 84 11.27 -7.22 26.60
CA GLU A 84 12.02 -5.97 26.77
C GLU A 84 12.51 -5.46 25.41
N ARG A 85 13.06 -6.35 24.58
CA ARG A 85 13.46 -6.02 23.21
C ARG A 85 12.26 -5.61 22.37
N ALA A 86 11.13 -6.30 22.50
CA ALA A 86 9.88 -5.94 21.83
C ALA A 86 9.43 -4.52 22.20
N ALA A 87 9.46 -4.15 23.47
CA ALA A 87 9.13 -2.79 23.92
C ALA A 87 10.11 -1.74 23.37
N LYS A 88 11.41 -2.04 23.32
CA LYS A 88 12.41 -1.14 22.73
C LYS A 88 12.21 -0.97 21.22
N ILE A 89 11.81 -2.02 20.50
CA ILE A 89 11.49 -1.92 19.06
C ILE A 89 10.27 -1.04 18.84
N ALA A 90 9.20 -1.23 19.60
CA ALA A 90 8.00 -0.40 19.54
C ALA A 90 8.32 1.07 19.83
N GLY A 91 9.01 1.35 20.94
CA GLY A 91 9.37 2.72 21.33
C GLY A 91 10.31 3.40 20.32
N ASN A 92 11.26 2.67 19.71
CA ASN A 92 12.09 3.23 18.63
C ASN A 92 11.27 3.51 17.37
N ALA A 93 10.25 2.72 17.05
CA ALA A 93 9.36 3.01 15.93
C ALA A 93 8.49 4.25 16.20
N GLU A 94 8.01 4.44 17.43
CA GLU A 94 7.29 5.66 17.84
C GLU A 94 8.21 6.89 17.76
N PHE A 95 9.46 6.77 18.19
CA PHE A 95 10.48 7.81 18.01
C PHE A 95 10.69 8.14 16.51
N LEU A 96 10.81 7.14 15.68
CA LEU A 96 10.95 7.33 14.22
C LEU A 96 9.70 7.99 13.63
N ALA A 97 8.50 7.64 14.10
CA ALA A 97 7.27 8.32 13.70
C ALA A 97 7.32 9.82 14.03
N ALA A 98 7.81 10.18 15.22
CA ALA A 98 7.98 11.60 15.59
C ALA A 98 8.99 12.31 14.68
N VAL A 99 10.10 11.66 14.32
CA VAL A 99 11.10 12.20 13.39
C VAL A 99 10.51 12.36 11.98
N ILE A 100 9.81 11.35 11.47
CA ILE A 100 9.16 11.41 10.15
C ILE A 100 8.13 12.55 10.14
N TYR A 101 7.30 12.65 11.17
CA TYR A 101 6.34 13.75 11.31
C TYR A 101 7.03 15.12 11.31
N LEU A 102 8.12 15.28 12.05
CA LEU A 102 8.88 16.53 12.09
C LEU A 102 9.44 16.90 10.70
N LEU A 103 9.96 15.93 9.94
CA LEU A 103 10.42 16.15 8.58
C LEU A 103 9.27 16.58 7.66
N CYS A 104 8.10 15.93 7.76
CA CYS A 104 6.92 16.28 7.00
C CYS A 104 6.41 17.69 7.38
N LEU A 105 6.42 18.04 8.66
CA LEU A 105 6.06 19.36 9.17
C LEU A 105 6.97 20.45 8.60
N LEU A 106 8.28 20.26 8.66
CA LEU A 106 9.28 21.20 8.11
C LEU A 106 9.10 21.36 6.59
N PHE A 107 8.90 20.26 5.88
CA PHE A 107 8.61 20.32 4.46
C PHE A 107 7.29 21.05 4.18
N GLY A 108 6.25 20.81 4.96
CA GLY A 108 4.95 21.49 4.87
C GLY A 108 5.06 23.01 5.03
N ILE A 109 5.91 23.47 5.94
CA ILE A 109 6.12 24.90 6.19
C ILE A 109 7.00 25.54 5.12
N PHE A 110 8.13 24.93 4.78
CA PHE A 110 9.19 25.57 3.97
C PHE A 110 9.29 25.03 2.55
N GLY A 111 8.96 23.76 2.29
CA GLY A 111 9.23 23.08 1.02
C GLY A 111 8.09 23.07 0.02
N VAL A 112 6.84 23.05 0.48
CA VAL A 112 5.65 22.84 -0.38
C VAL A 112 5.53 23.88 -1.47
N LYS A 113 5.73 25.16 -1.15
CA LYS A 113 5.61 26.25 -2.16
C LYS A 113 6.64 26.08 -3.28
N ALA A 114 7.90 25.80 -2.93
CA ALA A 114 8.97 25.59 -3.91
C ALA A 114 8.68 24.36 -4.79
N TYR A 115 8.23 23.25 -4.18
CA TYR A 115 7.88 22.03 -4.90
C TYR A 115 6.75 22.28 -5.91
N ILE A 116 5.63 22.86 -5.49
CA ILE A 116 4.48 23.10 -6.38
C ILE A 116 4.82 24.10 -7.48
N SER A 117 5.58 25.15 -7.18
CA SER A 117 6.02 26.15 -8.18
C SER A 117 6.91 25.53 -9.26
N SER A 118 7.62 24.42 -8.96
CA SER A 118 8.39 23.69 -9.96
C SER A 118 7.52 22.81 -10.88
N GLN A 119 6.27 22.56 -10.52
CA GLN A 119 5.36 21.64 -11.23
C GLN A 119 4.33 22.35 -12.11
N THR A 120 3.92 23.57 -11.73
CA THR A 120 2.91 24.32 -12.47
C THR A 120 3.14 25.83 -12.38
N SER A 121 2.88 26.50 -13.48
CA SER A 121 2.84 27.98 -13.57
C SER A 121 1.41 28.55 -13.47
N ASN A 122 0.38 27.70 -13.47
CA ASN A 122 -1.02 28.14 -13.34
C ASN A 122 -1.27 28.60 -11.89
N PRO A 123 -1.62 29.89 -11.66
CA PRO A 123 -1.74 30.43 -10.31
C PRO A 123 -2.90 29.80 -9.51
N VAL A 124 -4.00 29.45 -10.16
CA VAL A 124 -5.17 28.83 -9.49
C VAL A 124 -4.83 27.43 -9.01
N ILE A 125 -4.29 26.59 -9.90
CA ILE A 125 -3.88 25.22 -9.56
C ILE A 125 -2.76 25.24 -8.53
N SER A 126 -1.78 26.14 -8.67
CA SER A 126 -0.68 26.30 -7.74
C SER A 126 -1.17 26.64 -6.33
N GLN A 127 -2.08 27.61 -6.19
CA GLN A 127 -2.61 28.00 -4.89
C GLN A 127 -3.38 26.85 -4.22
N MET A 128 -4.25 26.16 -4.98
CA MET A 128 -4.99 24.99 -4.45
C MET A 128 -4.05 23.87 -4.01
N ALA A 129 -3.04 23.55 -4.83
CA ALA A 129 -2.08 22.50 -4.55
C ALA A 129 -1.21 22.82 -3.32
N VAL A 130 -0.76 24.09 -3.20
CA VAL A 130 0.03 24.55 -2.04
C VAL A 130 -0.80 24.45 -0.75
N ASN A 131 -2.04 24.93 -0.75
CA ASN A 131 -2.90 24.89 0.42
C ASN A 131 -3.18 23.45 0.83
N TYR A 132 -3.60 22.60 -0.12
CA TYR A 132 -3.88 21.20 0.11
C TYR A 132 -2.66 20.45 0.69
N LEU A 133 -1.52 20.51 -0.01
CA LEU A 133 -0.34 19.78 0.37
C LEU A 133 0.27 20.29 1.68
N ARG A 134 0.21 21.59 1.94
CA ARG A 134 0.65 22.18 3.20
C ARG A 134 -0.15 21.64 4.38
N ILE A 135 -1.48 21.59 4.28
CA ILE A 135 -2.35 21.01 5.30
C ILE A 135 -1.97 19.54 5.52
N CYS A 136 -1.88 18.75 4.45
CA CYS A 136 -1.53 17.33 4.54
C CYS A 136 -0.16 17.08 5.22
N CYS A 137 0.86 17.88 4.90
CA CYS A 137 2.20 17.71 5.46
C CYS A 137 2.30 18.22 6.90
N THR A 138 1.75 19.41 7.19
CA THR A 138 1.85 20.00 8.55
C THR A 138 1.05 19.23 9.58
N MET A 139 -0.04 18.58 9.18
CA MET A 139 -0.90 17.80 10.07
C MET A 139 -0.77 16.29 9.82
N SER A 140 0.35 15.84 9.26
CA SER A 140 0.61 14.43 8.94
C SER A 140 0.76 13.51 10.16
N VAL A 141 0.68 14.04 11.37
CA VAL A 141 0.74 13.27 12.62
C VAL A 141 -0.23 12.07 12.60
N GLY A 142 -1.44 12.27 12.07
CA GLY A 142 -2.45 11.21 11.99
C GLY A 142 -1.96 10.01 11.19
N ILE A 143 -1.56 10.20 9.93
CA ILE A 143 -1.15 9.09 9.06
C ILE A 143 0.17 8.44 9.50
N VAL A 144 1.14 9.24 9.95
CA VAL A 144 2.45 8.74 10.36
C VAL A 144 2.33 7.85 11.59
N PHE A 145 1.68 8.33 12.65
CA PHE A 145 1.51 7.55 13.87
C PHE A 145 0.50 6.41 13.69
N PHE A 146 -0.58 6.62 12.94
CA PHE A 146 -1.50 5.53 12.63
C PHE A 146 -0.78 4.34 11.98
N SER A 147 0.08 4.58 10.99
CA SER A 147 0.84 3.51 10.32
C SER A 147 1.69 2.69 11.31
N ILE A 148 2.28 3.32 12.32
CA ILE A 148 3.06 2.61 13.33
C ILE A 148 2.15 1.82 14.27
N PHE A 149 1.10 2.43 14.83
CA PHE A 149 0.18 1.75 15.75
C PHE A 149 -0.62 0.64 15.07
N GLU A 150 -1.00 0.81 13.81
CA GLU A 150 -1.59 -0.24 12.99
C GLU A 150 -0.69 -1.47 12.92
N LYS A 151 0.56 -1.28 12.51
CA LYS A 151 1.54 -2.37 12.39
C LYS A 151 1.92 -2.97 13.73
N LEU A 152 1.89 -2.20 14.81
CA LEU A 152 2.12 -2.65 16.17
C LEU A 152 0.99 -3.58 16.66
N LEU A 153 -0.27 -3.22 16.41
CA LEU A 153 -1.42 -4.07 16.69
C LEU A 153 -1.38 -5.36 15.84
N GLN A 154 -1.01 -5.26 14.57
CA GLN A 154 -0.86 -6.42 13.68
C GLN A 154 0.24 -7.37 14.17
N ALA A 155 1.40 -6.85 14.58
CA ALA A 155 2.54 -7.64 15.09
C ALA A 155 2.20 -8.46 16.36
N THR A 156 1.23 -8.01 17.12
CA THR A 156 0.77 -8.66 18.36
C THR A 156 -0.46 -9.56 18.18
N GLY A 157 -0.95 -9.70 16.93
CA GLY A 157 -2.12 -10.52 16.61
C GLY A 157 -3.46 -9.80 16.80
N LEU A 158 -3.44 -8.50 17.04
CA LEU A 158 -4.64 -7.67 17.28
C LEU A 158 -5.12 -6.96 15.99
N SER A 159 -5.04 -7.64 14.84
CA SER A 159 -5.38 -7.08 13.54
C SER A 159 -6.83 -6.60 13.41
N LEU A 160 -7.78 -7.22 14.12
CA LEU A 160 -9.16 -6.75 14.15
C LEU A 160 -9.26 -5.32 14.68
N TYR A 161 -8.49 -4.99 15.73
CA TYR A 161 -8.50 -3.65 16.30
C TYR A 161 -7.84 -2.61 15.38
N SER A 162 -6.78 -2.98 14.67
CA SER A 162 -6.20 -2.10 13.64
C SER A 162 -7.17 -1.84 12.50
N THR A 163 -7.91 -2.87 12.08
CA THR A 163 -8.95 -2.75 11.05
C THR A 163 -10.10 -1.85 11.50
N ILE A 164 -10.59 -2.01 12.74
CA ILE A 164 -11.64 -1.13 13.29
C ILE A 164 -11.16 0.32 13.31
N ALA A 165 -9.93 0.58 13.73
CA ALA A 165 -9.37 1.93 13.74
C ALA A 165 -9.31 2.54 12.33
N GLN A 166 -8.85 1.79 11.34
CA GLN A 166 -8.77 2.24 9.95
C GLN A 166 -10.15 2.52 9.35
N ILE A 167 -11.10 1.60 9.53
CA ILE A 167 -12.47 1.76 9.04
C ILE A 167 -13.13 2.98 9.68
N SER A 168 -12.97 3.18 10.99
CA SER A 168 -13.54 4.33 11.68
C SER A 168 -13.04 5.65 11.09
N GLY A 169 -11.75 5.77 10.83
CA GLY A 169 -11.19 6.97 10.19
C GLY A 169 -11.65 7.17 8.76
N ALA A 170 -11.74 6.08 7.97
CA ALA A 170 -12.26 6.14 6.61
C ALA A 170 -13.73 6.59 6.57
N VAL A 171 -14.57 6.07 7.47
CA VAL A 171 -15.98 6.48 7.60
C VAL A 171 -16.10 7.96 8.00
N ILE A 172 -15.30 8.40 8.98
CA ILE A 172 -15.27 9.81 9.41
C ILE A 172 -14.89 10.70 8.23
N ASN A 173 -13.86 10.34 7.48
CA ASN A 173 -13.43 11.09 6.30
C ASN A 173 -14.56 11.15 5.25
N MET A 174 -15.16 10.02 4.85
CA MET A 174 -16.25 9.97 3.86
C MET A 174 -17.48 10.80 4.27
N ILE A 175 -17.74 10.93 5.57
CA ILE A 175 -18.83 11.79 6.07
C ILE A 175 -18.42 13.26 6.01
N LEU A 176 -17.18 13.59 6.35
CA LEU A 176 -16.68 14.97 6.39
C LEU A 176 -16.39 15.54 5.00
N ASP A 177 -16.03 14.73 4.02
CA ASP A 177 -15.73 15.18 2.66
C ASP A 177 -16.86 16.06 2.08
N PRO A 178 -18.10 15.58 1.91
CA PRO A 178 -19.16 16.42 1.35
C PRO A 178 -19.49 17.62 2.25
N ILE A 179 -19.34 17.49 3.56
CA ILE A 179 -19.63 18.57 4.51
C ILE A 179 -18.63 19.72 4.35
N LEU A 180 -17.34 19.41 4.29
CA LEU A 180 -16.29 20.42 4.22
C LEU A 180 -16.01 20.90 2.80
N ILE A 181 -16.11 20.02 1.80
CA ILE A 181 -15.90 20.39 0.39
C ILE A 181 -17.01 21.32 -0.10
N TYR A 182 -18.27 20.95 0.15
CA TYR A 182 -19.43 21.68 -0.40
C TYR A 182 -20.04 22.70 0.55
N GLY A 183 -19.65 22.69 1.84
CA GLY A 183 -20.17 23.64 2.84
C GLY A 183 -21.57 23.30 3.30
N LEU A 184 -21.82 22.07 3.75
CA LEU A 184 -23.12 21.64 4.25
C LEU A 184 -23.30 22.00 5.75
N PHE A 185 -24.55 22.00 6.22
CA PHE A 185 -24.91 22.25 7.63
C PHE A 185 -24.42 23.58 8.20
N GLY A 186 -24.29 24.63 7.38
CA GLY A 186 -23.84 25.95 7.82
C GLY A 186 -22.34 26.12 7.95
N ILE A 187 -21.55 25.13 7.57
CA ILE A 187 -20.08 25.23 7.49
C ILE A 187 -19.70 25.94 6.20
N PRO A 188 -18.70 26.85 6.20
CA PRO A 188 -18.25 27.48 4.96
C PRO A 188 -17.71 26.46 3.96
N LYS A 189 -17.96 26.69 2.67
CA LYS A 189 -17.40 25.86 1.58
C LYS A 189 -15.89 26.04 1.54
N LEU A 190 -15.15 24.95 1.85
CA LEU A 190 -13.69 24.95 1.88
C LEU A 190 -13.07 24.37 0.58
N GLY A 191 -13.85 23.71 -0.27
CA GLY A 191 -13.35 23.16 -1.52
C GLY A 191 -12.23 22.13 -1.30
N VAL A 192 -11.11 22.29 -1.99
CA VAL A 192 -9.94 21.39 -1.92
C VAL A 192 -9.34 21.35 -0.51
N GLU A 193 -9.33 22.48 0.21
CA GLU A 193 -8.87 22.50 1.60
C GLU A 193 -9.79 21.67 2.51
N GLY A 194 -11.09 21.65 2.20
CA GLY A 194 -12.07 20.79 2.89
C GLY A 194 -11.75 19.30 2.77
N ALA A 195 -11.36 18.84 1.57
CA ALA A 195 -10.89 17.47 1.34
C ALA A 195 -9.63 17.17 2.17
N ALA A 196 -8.67 18.10 2.24
CA ALA A 196 -7.49 17.95 3.06
C ALA A 196 -7.84 17.80 4.55
N TYR A 197 -8.69 18.67 5.07
CA TYR A 197 -9.12 18.61 6.49
C TYR A 197 -9.91 17.33 6.80
N ALA A 198 -10.82 16.90 5.92
CA ALA A 198 -11.56 15.65 6.11
C ALA A 198 -10.63 14.44 6.18
N THR A 199 -9.65 14.37 5.28
CA THR A 199 -8.64 13.32 5.25
C THR A 199 -7.83 13.30 6.56
N ILE A 200 -7.34 14.45 7.01
CA ILE A 200 -6.53 14.56 8.23
C ILE A 200 -7.32 14.20 9.47
N ILE A 201 -8.56 14.69 9.61
CA ILE A 201 -9.41 14.36 10.74
C ILE A 201 -9.66 12.85 10.79
N GLY A 202 -9.95 12.22 9.65
CA GLY A 202 -10.07 10.77 9.55
C GLY A 202 -8.81 10.02 9.97
N GLN A 203 -7.64 10.47 9.52
CA GLN A 203 -6.35 9.87 9.89
C GLN A 203 -5.99 10.04 11.36
N ILE A 204 -6.27 11.21 11.94
CA ILE A 204 -6.08 11.47 13.38
C ILE A 204 -7.04 10.59 14.20
N ALA A 205 -8.29 10.45 13.77
CA ALA A 205 -9.25 9.55 14.43
C ALA A 205 -8.76 8.10 14.40
N SER A 206 -8.29 7.61 13.23
CA SER A 206 -7.67 6.29 13.12
C SER A 206 -6.51 6.11 14.08
N PHE A 207 -5.61 7.10 14.14
CA PHE A 207 -4.46 7.07 15.05
C PHE A 207 -4.90 7.00 16.51
N LEU A 208 -5.81 7.87 16.94
CA LEU A 208 -6.27 7.92 18.34
C LEU A 208 -6.97 6.62 18.74
N ILE A 209 -7.79 6.05 17.86
CA ILE A 209 -8.48 4.77 18.10
C ILE A 209 -7.46 3.62 18.17
N ALA A 210 -6.49 3.56 17.24
CA ALA A 210 -5.44 2.52 17.24
C ALA A 210 -4.57 2.62 18.51
N MET A 211 -4.18 3.83 18.91
CA MET A 211 -3.44 4.09 20.14
C MET A 211 -4.25 3.67 21.38
N LEU A 212 -5.54 3.99 21.42
CA LEU A 212 -6.43 3.59 22.53
C LEU A 212 -6.50 2.06 22.64
N PHE A 213 -6.67 1.36 21.52
CA PHE A 213 -6.67 -0.11 21.51
C PHE A 213 -5.31 -0.68 21.90
N HIS A 214 -4.21 -0.07 21.45
CA HIS A 214 -2.89 -0.46 21.87
C HIS A 214 -2.73 -0.35 23.39
N LEU A 215 -3.05 0.80 23.96
CA LEU A 215 -2.90 1.05 25.41
C LEU A 215 -3.81 0.15 26.27
N ARG A 216 -5.03 -0.17 25.80
CA ARG A 216 -6.01 -0.93 26.59
C ARG A 216 -6.00 -2.43 26.36
N LYS A 217 -5.64 -2.90 25.16
CA LYS A 217 -5.78 -4.30 24.77
C LYS A 217 -4.45 -4.99 24.51
N ASN A 218 -3.39 -4.24 24.19
CA ASN A 218 -2.10 -4.82 23.86
C ASN A 218 -1.21 -4.98 25.09
N THR A 219 -1.42 -6.08 25.82
CA THR A 219 -0.63 -6.40 27.01
C THR A 219 0.74 -7.04 26.68
N SER A 220 0.99 -7.33 25.42
CA SER A 220 2.23 -8.02 24.97
C SER A 220 3.42 -7.07 24.88
N VAL A 221 3.19 -5.76 24.80
CA VAL A 221 4.22 -4.74 24.63
C VAL A 221 4.12 -3.73 25.76
N ALA A 222 5.21 -3.56 26.51
CA ALA A 222 5.26 -2.56 27.56
C ALA A 222 5.44 -1.15 26.97
N ASN A 223 4.64 -0.22 27.46
CA ASN A 223 4.64 1.17 27.05
C ASN A 223 5.48 2.03 28.01
N GLY A 224 6.10 3.09 27.50
CA GLY A 224 6.79 4.06 28.32
C GLY A 224 7.89 4.80 27.57
N LEU A 225 8.07 6.08 27.92
CA LEU A 225 9.08 6.98 27.32
C LEU A 225 10.51 6.43 27.40
N LYS A 226 10.82 5.59 28.37
CA LYS A 226 12.12 4.95 28.50
C LYS A 226 12.49 4.07 27.31
N TYR A 227 11.50 3.49 26.63
CA TYR A 227 11.70 2.63 25.46
C TYR A 227 11.86 3.42 24.16
N MET A 228 11.47 4.70 24.14
CA MET A 228 11.64 5.60 22.99
C MET A 228 13.08 6.13 22.82
N ARG A 229 13.99 5.80 23.74
CA ARG A 229 15.40 6.19 23.58
C ARG A 229 15.96 5.61 22.30
N PRO A 230 16.47 6.45 21.38
CA PRO A 230 16.93 6.00 20.07
C PRO A 230 18.12 5.04 20.19
N SER A 231 18.03 3.92 19.53
CA SER A 231 19.10 2.92 19.41
C SER A 231 19.41 2.68 17.95
N LEU A 232 20.59 3.12 17.50
CA LEU A 232 21.02 2.95 16.10
C LEU A 232 20.97 1.49 15.66
N ARG A 233 21.24 0.54 16.56
CA ARG A 233 21.16 -0.87 16.27
C ARG A 233 19.72 -1.33 15.96
N ILE A 234 18.75 -0.86 16.73
CA ILE A 234 17.32 -1.17 16.52
C ILE A 234 16.82 -0.45 15.28
N ILE A 235 17.15 0.82 15.12
CA ILE A 235 16.76 1.63 13.94
C ILE A 235 17.33 1.00 12.66
N GLY A 236 18.59 0.61 12.66
CA GLY A 236 19.21 -0.09 11.53
C GLY A 236 18.53 -1.42 11.21
N ALA A 237 18.13 -2.18 12.24
CA ALA A 237 17.38 -3.41 12.06
C ALA A 237 15.96 -3.16 11.51
N ILE A 238 15.28 -2.12 11.95
CA ILE A 238 13.97 -1.71 11.40
C ILE A 238 14.10 -1.40 9.91
N TYR A 239 15.08 -0.58 9.52
CA TYR A 239 15.24 -0.17 8.12
C TYR A 239 15.88 -1.23 7.22
N SER A 240 16.56 -2.25 7.77
CA SER A 240 17.00 -3.39 6.95
C SER A 240 15.84 -4.13 6.28
N ILE A 241 14.64 -4.10 6.88
CA ILE A 241 13.40 -4.65 6.35
C ILE A 241 12.51 -3.51 5.80
N GLY A 242 12.43 -2.40 6.53
CA GLY A 242 11.55 -1.27 6.21
C GLY A 242 11.97 -0.52 4.96
N PHE A 243 13.25 -0.32 4.71
CA PHE A 243 13.73 0.40 3.51
C PHE A 243 13.35 -0.33 2.20
N PRO A 244 13.53 -1.65 2.07
CA PRO A 244 12.95 -2.41 0.96
C PRO A 244 11.44 -2.20 0.77
N ALA A 245 10.68 -2.13 1.86
CA ALA A 245 9.24 -1.90 1.80
C ALA A 245 8.88 -0.46 1.35
N ILE A 246 9.66 0.55 1.79
CA ILE A 246 9.54 1.94 1.31
C ILE A 246 9.73 2.01 -0.20
N ILE A 247 10.82 1.43 -0.70
CA ILE A 247 11.13 1.42 -2.13
C ILE A 247 10.03 0.68 -2.92
N ALA A 248 9.57 -0.46 -2.43
CA ALA A 248 8.50 -1.21 -3.08
C ALA A 248 7.21 -0.38 -3.23
N GLN A 249 6.85 0.37 -2.20
CA GLN A 249 5.68 1.24 -2.22
C GLN A 249 5.87 2.43 -3.18
N ALA A 250 7.04 3.06 -3.18
CA ALA A 250 7.36 4.17 -4.07
C ALA A 250 7.40 3.73 -5.54
N LEU A 251 7.93 2.55 -5.83
CA LEU A 251 8.02 2.00 -7.19
C LEU A 251 6.65 1.77 -7.85
N MET A 252 5.59 1.51 -7.08
CA MET A 252 4.23 1.41 -7.63
C MET A 252 3.80 2.70 -8.36
N SER A 253 4.11 3.85 -7.76
CA SER A 253 3.81 5.16 -8.37
C SER A 253 4.68 5.42 -9.60
N VAL A 254 5.97 5.08 -9.52
CA VAL A 254 6.91 5.23 -10.66
C VAL A 254 6.49 4.33 -11.82
N MET A 255 6.09 3.10 -11.56
CA MET A 255 5.57 2.17 -12.58
C MET A 255 4.34 2.74 -13.28
N THR A 256 3.35 3.20 -12.52
CA THR A 256 2.11 3.76 -13.08
C THR A 256 2.39 4.99 -13.93
N TYR A 257 3.25 5.89 -13.45
CA TYR A 257 3.66 7.08 -14.19
C TYR A 257 4.39 6.73 -15.49
N GLY A 258 5.37 5.82 -15.42
CA GLY A 258 6.13 5.36 -16.58
C GLY A 258 5.25 4.67 -17.62
N LEU A 259 4.32 3.82 -17.19
CA LEU A 259 3.36 3.17 -18.08
C LEU A 259 2.43 4.19 -18.76
N ASN A 260 1.93 5.18 -18.03
CA ASN A 260 1.08 6.22 -18.63
C ASN A 260 1.82 6.99 -19.73
N ILE A 261 3.11 7.28 -19.56
CA ILE A 261 3.95 7.89 -20.60
C ILE A 261 4.05 6.96 -21.82
N ILE A 262 4.39 5.68 -21.61
CA ILE A 262 4.55 4.70 -22.69
C ILE A 262 3.24 4.53 -23.45
N LEU A 263 2.11 4.37 -22.76
CA LEU A 263 0.79 4.21 -23.34
C LEU A 263 0.32 5.49 -24.06
N GLY A 264 0.59 6.66 -23.47
CA GLY A 264 0.26 7.96 -24.08
C GLY A 264 0.97 8.21 -25.40
N HIS A 265 2.15 7.64 -25.60
CA HIS A 265 2.83 7.67 -26.89
C HIS A 265 2.19 6.74 -27.94
N VAL A 266 1.29 5.82 -27.57
CA VAL A 266 0.53 4.99 -28.51
C VAL A 266 -0.82 5.62 -28.80
N SER A 267 -1.68 5.82 -27.79
CA SER A 267 -2.94 6.55 -27.91
C SER A 267 -3.50 6.96 -26.55
N GLU A 268 -4.36 7.99 -26.51
CA GLU A 268 -5.09 8.38 -25.31
C GLU A 268 -6.07 7.28 -24.83
N SER A 269 -6.65 6.55 -25.78
CA SER A 269 -7.52 5.40 -25.48
C SER A 269 -6.82 4.31 -24.70
N MET A 270 -5.52 4.08 -24.97
CA MET A 270 -4.70 3.13 -24.19
C MET A 270 -4.51 3.59 -22.74
N VAL A 271 -4.24 4.87 -22.52
CA VAL A 271 -4.09 5.44 -21.17
C VAL A 271 -5.39 5.32 -20.38
N THR A 272 -6.51 5.66 -21.01
CA THR A 272 -7.84 5.59 -20.39
C THR A 272 -8.22 4.13 -20.06
N ALA A 273 -8.01 3.21 -20.99
CA ALA A 273 -8.27 1.79 -20.79
C ALA A 273 -7.45 1.21 -19.65
N TYR A 274 -6.15 1.51 -19.60
CA TYR A 274 -5.27 1.09 -18.51
C TYR A 274 -5.65 1.73 -17.17
N GLY A 275 -5.96 3.02 -17.17
CA GLY A 275 -6.36 3.72 -15.94
C GLY A 275 -7.59 3.12 -15.29
N LEU A 276 -8.59 2.70 -16.09
CA LEU A 276 -9.76 2.03 -15.58
C LEU A 276 -9.44 0.61 -15.09
N TYR A 277 -8.69 -0.15 -15.91
CA TYR A 277 -8.21 -1.47 -15.50
C TYR A 277 -7.46 -1.39 -14.15
N TYR A 278 -6.56 -0.40 -13.99
CA TYR A 278 -5.78 -0.20 -12.77
C TYR A 278 -6.66 0.02 -11.53
N LYS A 279 -7.74 0.78 -11.66
CA LYS A 279 -8.71 0.98 -10.56
C LYS A 279 -9.42 -0.33 -10.19
N ILE A 280 -9.81 -1.13 -11.18
CA ILE A 280 -10.48 -2.41 -10.97
C ILE A 280 -9.55 -3.42 -10.30
N GLN A 281 -8.31 -3.56 -10.79
CA GLN A 281 -7.35 -4.50 -10.23
C GLN A 281 -6.97 -4.18 -8.77
N GLN A 282 -6.99 -2.91 -8.37
CA GLN A 282 -6.64 -2.52 -7.00
C GLN A 282 -7.45 -3.25 -5.94
N PHE A 283 -8.74 -3.52 -6.17
CA PHE A 283 -9.56 -4.25 -5.22
C PHE A 283 -9.01 -5.67 -4.96
N ILE A 284 -8.56 -6.34 -6.00
CA ILE A 284 -8.05 -7.72 -5.90
C ILE A 284 -6.63 -7.72 -5.33
N LEU A 285 -5.76 -6.84 -5.83
CA LEU A 285 -4.38 -6.74 -5.34
C LEU A 285 -4.33 -6.28 -3.87
N PHE A 286 -5.19 -5.36 -3.46
CA PHE A 286 -5.26 -4.92 -2.07
C PHE A 286 -5.71 -6.04 -1.13
N ALA A 287 -6.58 -6.94 -1.57
CA ALA A 287 -6.89 -8.14 -0.81
C ALA A 287 -5.65 -9.04 -0.61
N ALA A 288 -4.83 -9.20 -1.65
CA ALA A 288 -3.56 -9.94 -1.54
C ALA A 288 -2.55 -9.21 -0.63
N PHE A 289 -2.46 -7.87 -0.68
CA PHE A 289 -1.63 -7.09 0.23
C PHE A 289 -2.09 -7.20 1.68
N GLY A 290 -3.41 -7.23 1.94
CA GLY A 290 -3.95 -7.48 3.28
C GLY A 290 -3.50 -8.82 3.83
N LEU A 291 -3.50 -9.86 3.01
CA LEU A 291 -3.02 -11.18 3.44
C LEU A 291 -1.49 -11.22 3.61
N ARG A 292 -0.71 -10.56 2.75
CA ARG A 292 0.73 -10.37 2.93
C ARG A 292 1.04 -9.76 4.29
N ASP A 293 0.28 -8.76 4.70
CA ASP A 293 0.44 -8.08 5.98
C ASP A 293 0.15 -8.99 7.18
N ALA A 294 -0.69 -10.04 6.99
CA ALA A 294 -0.89 -11.10 7.98
C ALA A 294 0.25 -12.16 7.97
N ILE A 295 0.76 -12.51 6.79
CA ILE A 295 1.88 -13.44 6.63
C ILE A 295 3.11 -12.96 7.42
N THR A 296 3.44 -11.68 7.31
CA THR A 296 4.65 -11.10 7.91
C THR A 296 4.73 -11.34 9.42
N PRO A 297 3.80 -10.92 10.28
CA PRO A 297 3.90 -11.14 11.72
C PRO A 297 3.76 -12.62 12.11
N ILE A 298 2.95 -13.41 11.41
CA ILE A 298 2.76 -14.84 11.74
C ILE A 298 4.04 -15.63 11.49
N VAL A 299 4.68 -15.44 10.35
CA VAL A 299 5.93 -16.12 9.99
C VAL A 299 7.08 -15.61 10.86
N SER A 300 7.19 -14.28 11.09
CA SER A 300 8.22 -13.71 11.98
C SER A 300 8.11 -14.23 13.41
N PHE A 301 6.90 -14.27 13.97
CA PHE A 301 6.65 -14.78 15.30
C PHE A 301 7.04 -16.27 15.40
N SER A 302 6.61 -17.07 14.43
CA SER A 302 6.93 -18.51 14.37
C SER A 302 8.43 -18.77 14.22
N HIS A 303 9.12 -17.92 13.44
CA HIS A 303 10.56 -17.95 13.31
C HIS A 303 11.26 -17.57 14.63
N GLY A 304 10.75 -16.56 15.33
CA GLY A 304 11.23 -16.15 16.64
C GLY A 304 11.11 -17.29 17.69
N MET A 305 10.02 -18.07 17.63
CA MET A 305 9.83 -19.26 18.48
C MET A 305 10.80 -20.42 18.17
N GLY A 306 11.57 -20.36 17.09
CA GLY A 306 12.38 -21.49 16.63
C GLY A 306 11.56 -22.66 16.08
N SER A 307 10.29 -22.45 15.74
CA SER A 307 9.40 -23.52 15.30
C SER A 307 9.37 -23.64 13.77
N LYS A 308 10.21 -24.52 13.24
CA LYS A 308 10.29 -24.84 11.80
C LYS A 308 8.96 -25.24 11.19
N GLU A 309 8.17 -26.05 11.92
CA GLU A 309 6.86 -26.51 11.46
C GLU A 309 5.87 -25.35 11.33
N ARG A 310 5.83 -24.44 12.31
CA ARG A 310 4.94 -23.27 12.27
C ARG A 310 5.35 -22.29 11.17
N VAL A 311 6.65 -22.10 10.94
CA VAL A 311 7.16 -21.26 9.82
C VAL A 311 6.71 -21.84 8.49
N ARG A 312 6.91 -23.14 8.27
CA ARG A 312 6.46 -23.84 7.04
C ARG A 312 4.94 -23.77 6.85
N SER A 313 4.19 -23.94 7.92
CA SER A 313 2.72 -23.82 7.90
C SER A 313 2.29 -22.38 7.56
N GLY A 314 2.93 -21.36 8.13
CA GLY A 314 2.67 -19.95 7.81
C GLY A 314 2.92 -19.62 6.34
N ILE A 315 4.03 -20.10 5.79
CA ILE A 315 4.35 -19.96 4.37
C ILE A 315 3.33 -20.68 3.49
N LYS A 316 3.01 -21.93 3.82
CA LYS A 316 2.06 -22.77 3.06
C LYS A 316 0.66 -22.14 3.03
N TYR A 317 0.08 -21.82 4.18
CA TYR A 317 -1.28 -21.28 4.25
C TYR A 317 -1.35 -19.83 3.74
N GLY A 318 -0.34 -19.01 4.01
CA GLY A 318 -0.25 -17.68 3.46
C GLY A 318 -0.22 -17.69 1.93
N MET A 319 0.66 -18.52 1.34
CA MET A 319 0.73 -18.68 -0.12
C MET A 319 -0.59 -19.22 -0.70
N MET A 320 -1.13 -20.29 -0.09
CA MET A 320 -2.36 -20.93 -0.55
C MET A 320 -3.54 -19.97 -0.55
N TYR A 321 -3.76 -19.24 0.54
CA TYR A 321 -4.89 -18.30 0.62
C TYR A 321 -4.71 -17.11 -0.32
N THR A 322 -3.48 -16.62 -0.48
CA THR A 322 -3.20 -15.57 -1.49
C THR A 322 -3.55 -16.05 -2.89
N LEU A 323 -3.11 -17.26 -3.26
CA LEU A 323 -3.41 -17.82 -4.58
C LEU A 323 -4.91 -18.07 -4.79
N ILE A 324 -5.65 -18.48 -3.76
CA ILE A 324 -7.11 -18.62 -3.83
C ILE A 324 -7.77 -17.26 -4.10
N ILE A 325 -7.38 -16.21 -3.38
CA ILE A 325 -7.90 -14.86 -3.60
C ILE A 325 -7.62 -14.40 -5.02
N MET A 326 -6.40 -14.60 -5.50
CA MET A 326 -6.00 -14.18 -6.84
C MET A 326 -6.69 -15.00 -7.94
N ALA A 327 -6.92 -16.30 -7.71
CA ALA A 327 -7.67 -17.14 -8.64
C ALA A 327 -9.16 -16.73 -8.70
N VAL A 328 -9.78 -16.45 -7.57
CA VAL A 328 -11.15 -15.91 -7.51
C VAL A 328 -11.23 -14.57 -8.23
N GLY A 329 -10.25 -13.68 -7.99
CA GLY A 329 -10.16 -12.40 -8.68
C GLY A 329 -9.99 -12.55 -10.21
N LEU A 330 -9.13 -13.45 -10.64
CA LEU A 330 -8.95 -13.78 -12.07
C LEU A 330 -10.28 -14.24 -12.69
N ILE A 331 -10.94 -15.23 -12.08
CA ILE A 331 -12.22 -15.77 -12.60
C ILE A 331 -13.28 -14.66 -12.63
N ALA A 332 -13.37 -13.84 -11.59
CA ALA A 332 -14.33 -12.74 -11.55
C ALA A 332 -14.08 -11.73 -12.67
N LEU A 333 -12.81 -11.33 -12.92
CA LEU A 333 -12.48 -10.40 -13.99
C LEU A 333 -12.73 -10.97 -15.37
N GLU A 334 -12.45 -12.26 -15.60
CA GLU A 334 -12.76 -12.93 -16.88
C GLU A 334 -14.26 -12.96 -17.17
N LEU A 335 -15.08 -13.26 -16.14
CA LEU A 335 -16.54 -13.30 -16.27
C LEU A 335 -17.17 -11.91 -16.46
N PHE A 336 -16.65 -10.91 -15.73
CA PHE A 336 -17.24 -9.57 -15.67
C PHE A 336 -16.49 -8.50 -16.47
N ALA A 337 -15.49 -8.85 -17.30
CA ALA A 337 -14.69 -7.89 -18.08
C ALA A 337 -15.56 -6.94 -18.91
N SER A 338 -16.51 -7.48 -19.68
CA SER A 338 -17.39 -6.69 -20.54
C SER A 338 -18.42 -5.84 -19.76
N PRO A 339 -19.15 -6.38 -18.74
CA PRO A 339 -20.00 -5.58 -17.88
C PRO A 339 -19.25 -4.45 -17.17
N LEU A 340 -18.06 -4.69 -16.64
CA LEU A 340 -17.25 -3.68 -15.96
C LEU A 340 -16.90 -2.51 -16.89
N ALA A 341 -16.40 -2.80 -18.10
CA ALA A 341 -16.07 -1.75 -19.06
C ALA A 341 -17.29 -0.88 -19.44
N ARG A 342 -18.50 -1.49 -19.52
CA ARG A 342 -19.74 -0.77 -19.82
C ARG A 342 -20.23 0.11 -18.67
N VAL A 343 -20.18 -0.41 -17.45
CA VAL A 343 -20.62 0.34 -16.23
C VAL A 343 -19.83 1.64 -16.08
N PHE A 344 -18.55 1.63 -16.46
CA PHE A 344 -17.71 2.84 -16.43
C PHE A 344 -17.89 3.77 -17.65
N GLY A 345 -18.89 3.50 -18.50
CA GLY A 345 -19.24 4.38 -19.62
C GLY A 345 -18.30 4.36 -20.80
N LEU A 346 -17.42 3.36 -20.89
CA LEU A 346 -16.53 3.20 -22.04
C LEU A 346 -17.29 2.72 -23.29
N SER A 347 -16.86 3.19 -24.44
CA SER A 347 -17.42 2.83 -25.74
C SER A 347 -16.33 2.69 -26.82
N GLY A 348 -16.66 2.08 -27.92
CA GLY A 348 -15.78 1.95 -29.09
C GLY A 348 -14.45 1.27 -28.80
N GLU A 349 -13.38 1.86 -29.32
CA GLU A 349 -12.01 1.34 -29.20
C GLU A 349 -11.52 1.27 -27.75
N THR A 350 -11.79 2.29 -26.93
CA THR A 350 -11.39 2.34 -25.51
C THR A 350 -12.02 1.21 -24.71
N GLN A 351 -13.28 0.88 -24.99
CA GLN A 351 -13.96 -0.26 -24.36
C GLN A 351 -13.29 -1.58 -24.73
N SER A 352 -12.99 -1.77 -26.00
CA SER A 352 -12.31 -2.99 -26.51
C SER A 352 -10.92 -3.15 -25.89
N LEU A 353 -10.13 -2.09 -25.82
CA LEU A 353 -8.81 -2.07 -25.19
C LEU A 353 -8.89 -2.36 -23.69
N CYS A 354 -9.89 -1.82 -22.99
CA CYS A 354 -10.10 -2.08 -21.56
C CYS A 354 -10.47 -3.55 -21.30
N ILE A 355 -11.38 -4.11 -22.08
CA ILE A 355 -11.74 -5.54 -21.99
C ILE A 355 -10.53 -6.43 -22.25
N SER A 356 -9.74 -6.10 -23.27
CA SER A 356 -8.50 -6.80 -23.59
C SER A 356 -7.48 -6.70 -22.44
N ALA A 357 -7.31 -5.51 -21.84
CA ALA A 357 -6.47 -5.31 -20.67
C ALA A 357 -6.93 -6.17 -19.48
N ILE A 358 -8.22 -6.12 -19.14
CA ILE A 358 -8.80 -6.93 -18.06
C ILE A 358 -8.50 -8.41 -18.26
N ARG A 359 -8.79 -8.97 -19.43
CA ARG A 359 -8.61 -10.40 -19.71
C ARG A 359 -7.15 -10.84 -19.74
N ILE A 360 -6.29 -10.10 -20.44
CA ILE A 360 -4.89 -10.52 -20.59
C ILE A 360 -4.12 -10.33 -19.31
N ILE A 361 -4.26 -9.16 -18.66
CA ILE A 361 -3.46 -8.86 -17.47
C ILE A 361 -3.93 -9.72 -16.28
N SER A 362 -5.22 -10.03 -16.15
CA SER A 362 -5.73 -10.87 -15.05
C SER A 362 -5.06 -12.25 -14.98
N ILE A 363 -4.59 -12.80 -16.12
CA ILE A 363 -3.81 -14.05 -16.14
C ILE A 363 -2.55 -13.94 -15.28
N SER A 364 -1.95 -12.75 -15.20
CA SER A 364 -0.76 -12.52 -14.37
C SER A 364 -1.04 -12.58 -12.85
N PHE A 365 -2.29 -12.54 -12.42
CA PHE A 365 -2.67 -12.45 -11.00
C PHE A 365 -2.15 -13.61 -10.16
N ILE A 366 -2.08 -14.80 -10.69
CA ILE A 366 -1.51 -15.96 -9.98
C ILE A 366 -0.04 -15.71 -9.64
N PHE A 367 0.74 -15.21 -10.60
CA PHE A 367 2.15 -14.91 -10.40
C PHE A 367 2.33 -13.66 -9.52
N ALA A 368 1.48 -12.65 -9.69
CA ALA A 368 1.46 -11.47 -8.82
C ALA A 368 1.16 -11.84 -7.36
N GLY A 369 0.19 -12.74 -7.13
CA GLY A 369 -0.11 -13.28 -5.81
C GLY A 369 1.09 -14.00 -5.18
N MET A 370 1.78 -14.85 -5.96
CA MET A 370 3.03 -15.49 -5.51
C MET A 370 4.07 -14.44 -5.07
N ASN A 371 4.31 -13.44 -5.90
CA ASN A 371 5.29 -12.40 -5.62
C ASN A 371 4.92 -11.57 -4.38
N ILE A 372 3.64 -11.22 -4.21
CA ILE A 372 3.13 -10.50 -3.04
C ILE A 372 3.31 -11.33 -1.77
N ALA A 373 2.96 -12.63 -1.80
CA ALA A 373 3.16 -13.51 -0.66
C ALA A 373 4.64 -13.70 -0.33
N PHE A 374 5.50 -13.93 -1.33
CA PHE A 374 6.96 -14.02 -1.13
C PHE A 374 7.55 -12.73 -0.55
N GLN A 375 7.06 -11.56 -0.95
CA GLN A 375 7.49 -10.30 -0.38
C GLN A 375 7.28 -10.26 1.14
N GLY A 376 6.08 -10.67 1.61
CA GLY A 376 5.78 -10.76 3.05
C GLY A 376 6.65 -11.81 3.75
N ILE A 377 6.87 -12.97 3.13
CA ILE A 377 7.72 -14.05 3.66
C ILE A 377 9.18 -13.59 3.80
N PHE A 378 9.73 -12.91 2.79
CA PHE A 378 11.09 -12.40 2.84
C PHE A 378 11.26 -11.32 3.92
N GLN A 379 10.29 -10.43 4.07
CA GLN A 379 10.25 -9.44 5.14
C GLN A 379 10.21 -10.13 6.52
N ALA A 380 9.38 -11.17 6.67
CA ALA A 380 9.24 -11.93 7.89
C ALA A 380 10.53 -12.68 8.31
N LEU A 381 11.32 -13.12 7.35
CA LEU A 381 12.55 -13.90 7.56
C LEU A 381 13.82 -13.00 7.49
N ASP A 382 13.73 -11.71 7.76
CA ASP A 382 14.86 -10.77 7.71
C ASP A 382 15.61 -10.83 6.35
N SER A 383 14.89 -11.04 5.27
CA SER A 383 15.43 -11.15 3.90
C SER A 383 15.00 -9.95 3.04
N GLY A 384 15.16 -8.74 3.60
CA GLY A 384 14.80 -7.47 2.96
C GLY A 384 15.38 -7.28 1.55
N PRO A 385 16.67 -7.56 1.31
CA PRO A 385 17.25 -7.45 -0.02
C PRO A 385 16.53 -8.28 -1.08
N GLN A 386 16.09 -9.50 -0.77
CA GLN A 386 15.33 -10.35 -1.70
C GLN A 386 13.96 -9.72 -2.01
N SER A 387 13.27 -9.21 -1.00
CA SER A 387 12.02 -8.47 -1.17
C SER A 387 12.20 -7.24 -2.07
N LEU A 388 13.29 -6.50 -1.90
CA LEU A 388 13.63 -5.33 -2.72
C LEU A 388 13.87 -5.71 -4.18
N VAL A 389 14.71 -6.71 -4.43
CA VAL A 389 15.03 -7.15 -5.81
C VAL A 389 13.76 -7.56 -6.55
N ILE A 390 12.87 -8.33 -5.91
CA ILE A 390 11.61 -8.73 -6.55
C ILE A 390 10.74 -7.51 -6.85
N SER A 391 10.65 -6.54 -5.92
CA SER A 391 9.86 -5.33 -6.15
C SER A 391 10.42 -4.49 -7.30
N VAL A 392 11.74 -4.33 -7.38
CA VAL A 392 12.40 -3.58 -8.46
C VAL A 392 12.23 -4.28 -9.80
N LEU A 393 12.39 -5.60 -9.84
CA LEU A 393 12.20 -6.39 -11.07
C LEU A 393 10.78 -6.24 -11.61
N ARG A 394 9.77 -6.52 -10.79
CA ARG A 394 8.37 -6.58 -11.23
C ARG A 394 7.74 -5.21 -11.50
N GLN A 395 8.25 -4.14 -10.90
CA GLN A 395 7.63 -2.81 -11.00
C GLN A 395 8.42 -1.82 -11.86
N PHE A 396 9.68 -2.10 -12.14
CA PHE A 396 10.54 -1.16 -12.85
C PHE A 396 11.33 -1.83 -13.98
N ILE A 397 12.25 -2.76 -13.65
CA ILE A 397 13.21 -3.32 -14.62
C ILE A 397 12.53 -4.16 -15.71
N LEU A 398 11.48 -4.92 -15.37
CA LEU A 398 10.80 -5.75 -16.35
C LEU A 398 9.61 -5.01 -16.98
N VAL A 399 8.78 -4.34 -16.18
CA VAL A 399 7.55 -3.72 -16.70
C VAL A 399 7.86 -2.61 -17.69
N LEU A 400 8.68 -1.62 -17.35
CA LEU A 400 8.86 -0.46 -18.21
C LEU A 400 9.59 -0.76 -19.53
N PRO A 401 10.73 -1.49 -19.55
CA PRO A 401 11.40 -1.82 -20.82
C PRO A 401 10.58 -2.75 -21.71
N VAL A 402 9.88 -3.74 -21.13
CA VAL A 402 9.07 -4.67 -21.92
C VAL A 402 7.84 -3.97 -22.49
N ALA A 403 7.16 -3.12 -21.69
CA ALA A 403 6.05 -2.30 -22.18
C ALA A 403 6.50 -1.35 -23.29
N TYR A 404 7.68 -0.72 -23.16
CA TYR A 404 8.24 0.12 -24.20
C TYR A 404 8.50 -0.68 -25.50
N GLY A 405 9.08 -1.87 -25.39
CA GLY A 405 9.29 -2.75 -26.55
C GLY A 405 7.98 -3.10 -27.28
N PHE A 406 6.95 -3.50 -26.57
CA PHE A 406 5.63 -3.78 -27.14
C PHE A 406 4.93 -2.52 -27.66
N SER A 407 5.16 -1.36 -27.07
CA SER A 407 4.60 -0.10 -27.57
C SER A 407 5.08 0.25 -28.97
N LEU A 408 6.29 -0.16 -29.34
CA LEU A 408 6.82 0.01 -30.70
C LEU A 408 6.07 -0.84 -31.74
N LEU A 409 5.57 -2.03 -31.33
CA LEU A 409 4.72 -2.86 -32.18
C LEU A 409 3.32 -2.25 -32.32
N ALA A 410 2.74 -1.77 -31.23
CA ALA A 410 1.44 -1.09 -31.22
C ALA A 410 1.43 0.19 -32.06
N LYS A 411 2.52 0.95 -32.09
CA LYS A 411 2.67 2.14 -32.96
C LYS A 411 2.68 1.82 -34.45
N ARG A 412 3.08 0.58 -34.82
CA ARG A 412 3.04 0.16 -36.24
C ARG A 412 1.63 -0.23 -36.69
N SER A 413 0.84 -0.84 -35.82
CA SER A 413 -0.56 -1.15 -36.02
C SER A 413 -1.26 -1.27 -34.68
N MET A 414 -2.40 -0.57 -34.53
CA MET A 414 -3.25 -0.66 -33.34
C MET A 414 -3.82 -2.07 -33.13
N ASP A 415 -3.87 -2.91 -34.16
CA ASP A 415 -4.24 -4.32 -34.02
C ASP A 415 -3.31 -5.07 -33.07
N ASN A 416 -2.07 -4.59 -32.89
CA ASN A 416 -1.07 -5.16 -31.99
C ASN A 416 -1.09 -4.51 -30.59
N ALA A 417 -1.98 -3.56 -30.28
CA ALA A 417 -2.01 -2.85 -29.01
C ALA A 417 -2.18 -3.78 -27.80
N TRP A 418 -2.92 -4.88 -27.95
CA TRP A 418 -3.10 -5.89 -26.92
C TRP A 418 -1.79 -6.54 -26.44
N THR A 419 -0.73 -6.53 -27.27
CA THR A 419 0.56 -7.12 -26.90
C THR A 419 1.21 -6.41 -25.72
N ILE A 420 0.92 -5.11 -25.52
CA ILE A 420 1.43 -4.35 -24.37
C ILE A 420 0.96 -4.96 -23.05
N TRP A 421 -0.22 -5.55 -23.01
CA TRP A 421 -0.76 -6.20 -21.81
C TRP A 421 0.01 -7.47 -21.42
N LEU A 422 0.71 -8.12 -22.36
CA LEU A 422 1.58 -9.26 -22.08
C LEU A 422 2.77 -8.89 -21.16
N THR A 423 3.14 -7.62 -21.12
CA THR A 423 4.17 -7.08 -20.22
C THR A 423 3.98 -7.54 -18.78
N PHE A 424 2.76 -7.49 -18.28
CA PHE A 424 2.45 -7.85 -16.90
C PHE A 424 2.62 -9.34 -16.64
N ILE A 425 2.22 -10.19 -17.61
CA ILE A 425 2.40 -11.64 -17.50
C ILE A 425 3.89 -11.98 -17.47
N ILE A 426 4.68 -11.39 -18.36
CA ILE A 426 6.13 -11.62 -18.45
C ILE A 426 6.81 -11.15 -17.16
N ALA A 427 6.52 -9.93 -16.71
CA ALA A 427 7.14 -9.34 -15.53
C ALA A 427 6.83 -10.15 -14.27
N GLU A 428 5.56 -10.51 -14.06
CA GLU A 428 5.15 -11.26 -12.86
C GLU A 428 5.64 -12.71 -12.90
N LEU A 429 5.63 -13.38 -14.05
CA LEU A 429 6.13 -14.73 -14.20
C LEU A 429 7.64 -14.82 -13.94
N VAL A 430 8.44 -13.94 -14.58
CA VAL A 430 9.90 -13.92 -14.38
C VAL A 430 10.23 -13.62 -12.91
N SER A 431 9.54 -12.65 -12.31
CA SER A 431 9.71 -12.33 -10.90
C SER A 431 9.32 -13.48 -9.98
N ALA A 432 8.26 -14.24 -10.30
CA ALA A 432 7.85 -15.41 -9.52
C ALA A 432 8.89 -16.53 -9.59
N VAL A 433 9.49 -16.78 -10.75
CA VAL A 433 10.58 -17.75 -10.88
C VAL A 433 11.78 -17.35 -10.03
N ILE A 434 12.18 -16.09 -10.06
CA ILE A 434 13.28 -15.55 -9.24
C ILE A 434 12.92 -15.63 -7.75
N SER A 435 11.67 -15.34 -7.37
CA SER A 435 11.19 -15.47 -5.99
C SER A 435 11.33 -16.91 -5.47
N VAL A 436 10.99 -17.90 -6.28
CA VAL A 436 11.15 -19.34 -5.93
C VAL A 436 12.63 -19.69 -5.74
N ILE A 437 13.51 -19.19 -6.61
CA ILE A 437 14.96 -19.42 -6.47
C ILE A 437 15.48 -18.80 -5.17
N PHE A 438 15.10 -17.56 -4.86
CA PHE A 438 15.47 -16.91 -3.61
C PHE A 438 14.92 -17.64 -2.40
N MET A 439 13.68 -18.14 -2.49
CA MET A 439 13.07 -18.88 -1.39
C MET A 439 13.82 -20.17 -1.07
N ARG A 440 14.36 -20.89 -2.06
CA ARG A 440 15.22 -22.06 -1.82
C ARG A 440 16.47 -21.69 -1.00
N GLY A 441 17.11 -20.55 -1.32
CA GLY A 441 18.25 -20.06 -0.56
C GLY A 441 17.89 -19.62 0.88
N VAL A 442 16.77 -18.91 1.03
CA VAL A 442 16.26 -18.48 2.33
C VAL A 442 15.85 -19.66 3.19
N ASN A 443 15.20 -20.68 2.61
CA ASN A 443 14.83 -21.91 3.31
C ASN A 443 16.05 -22.59 3.96
N LYS A 444 17.12 -22.79 3.19
CA LYS A 444 18.36 -23.41 3.73
C LYS A 444 19.00 -22.58 4.85
N LYS A 445 19.05 -21.26 4.69
CA LYS A 445 19.78 -20.36 5.62
C LYS A 445 18.99 -19.97 6.86
N LYS A 446 17.65 -19.97 6.79
CA LYS A 446 16.78 -19.38 7.82
C LYS A 446 15.76 -20.35 8.42
N ILE A 447 15.37 -21.40 7.69
CA ILE A 447 14.31 -22.32 8.12
C ILE A 447 14.87 -23.69 8.45
N GLU A 448 15.79 -24.21 7.65
CA GLU A 448 16.35 -25.54 7.91
C GLU A 448 17.25 -25.61 9.15
N ILE A 449 17.76 -24.46 9.57
CA ILE A 449 18.61 -24.35 10.78
C ILE A 449 17.80 -24.21 12.09
N LEU A 450 16.47 -23.99 12.02
CA LEU A 450 15.58 -24.03 13.18
C LEU A 450 15.33 -25.50 13.61
#